data_ee18d5e42963fe64080cfcfdea0b52a7
#
_entry.id   ee18d5e42963fe64080cfcfdea0b52a7
#
_cell.length_a   1.000
_cell.length_b   1.000
_cell.length_c   1.000
_cell.angle_alpha   90.00
_cell.angle_beta   90.00
_cell.angle_gamma   90.00
#
_symmetry.space_group_name_H-M   'P 1'
#
loop_
_entity.id
_entity.type
_entity.pdbx_description
1 polymer ?
#
loop_
_entity_poly.entity_id
_entity_poly.type
_entity_poly.pdbx_seq_one_letter_code
_entity_poly.pdbx_strand_id
1 'polypeptide(L)'
;MKNIRLWAWILMVCLFTGCSNNGEDIIDDFPPSVQDDLISDIEGDILIKPTGGQASEAQNGYGIEKTWDGNTSPSNHYHSLWGTGTTFPVTLEYFFDGKANLDYIVYHTRNGNGNFGEFDLYIATESQPEYVLYGSYDFKMQSASSRISLKETLKGVTKVKFVVKTGLGDGTGYSYVSCSEMQFFTRNTSMDEELLSVFTDLSCSALKSGVTDEAIEALQPYFAKLARNLRDKVYTDYEKEFRIQEYQPYSDPIEWAEKLMTRKYTLLDNPTGITVKANDEILILVGDTYGQSVSVQNVGEERAGDYVQTAASGESFFLQPGINKIKVKQTGMLFVLYHTDLTSPNAKPIKIHIPLGGGEVAGYWDLKKHQTNAKYKELIAQSSYKYFCVRGERMMFYFHRDKLQEAVPEDILSAIGLWDDIVSWQHELMGIEDVFPSQMNNHLFAISPEGSYMWASDYRVGFVYTYLKNILLKENVMAAKDNAWGPAHEIGHIHQRAINWPSCTESSNNLFANYTLYKLGKYCSRGETLD
;
A
#
# COMPACT_ATOMS: atom_id res chain seq x y z
N MET A 1 -34.95 48.78 46.15
CA MET A 1 -36.22 48.50 45.51
C MET A 1 -35.90 47.88 44.18
N LYS A 2 -36.40 46.70 43.96
CA LYS A 2 -36.02 45.67 42.99
C LYS A 2 -36.42 46.00 41.56
N ASN A 3 -35.52 45.83 40.58
CA ASN A 3 -35.90 45.77 39.21
C ASN A 3 -35.50 44.38 38.63
N ILE A 4 -36.52 43.62 38.34
CA ILE A 4 -36.52 42.35 37.68
C ILE A 4 -36.43 42.65 36.16
N ARG A 5 -35.43 42.16 35.48
CA ARG A 5 -35.36 42.14 34.00
C ARG A 5 -35.80 40.79 33.48
N LEU A 6 -36.91 40.81 32.80
CA LEU A 6 -37.53 39.75 32.04
C LEU A 6 -36.74 39.55 30.75
N TRP A 7 -36.24 38.32 30.47
CA TRP A 7 -35.70 37.95 29.18
C TRP A 7 -36.79 37.27 28.35
N ALA A 8 -37.19 37.95 27.29
CA ALA A 8 -38.12 37.39 26.32
C ALA A 8 -37.38 36.45 25.36
N TRP A 9 -37.85 35.20 25.25
CA TRP A 9 -37.46 34.26 24.24
C TRP A 9 -38.17 34.61 22.92
N ILE A 10 -37.40 35.00 21.90
CA ILE A 10 -37.91 35.12 20.53
C ILE A 10 -37.74 33.74 19.87
N LEU A 11 -38.86 33.06 19.67
CA LEU A 11 -38.94 31.87 18.83
C LEU A 11 -38.85 32.30 17.36
N MET A 12 -37.72 32.06 16.73
CA MET A 12 -37.56 32.24 15.29
C MET A 12 -37.92 30.93 14.57
N VAL A 13 -39.13 30.91 14.04
CA VAL A 13 -39.58 29.83 13.14
C VAL A 13 -38.88 30.03 11.82
N CYS A 14 -37.83 29.24 11.55
CA CYS A 14 -37.27 29.11 10.21
C CYS A 14 -38.13 28.15 9.39
N LEU A 15 -38.86 28.70 8.43
CA LEU A 15 -39.47 27.97 7.36
C LEU A 15 -38.35 27.31 6.52
N PHE A 16 -38.26 26.00 6.60
CA PHE A 16 -37.44 25.21 5.68
C PHE A 16 -38.11 25.22 4.30
N THR A 17 -37.68 26.13 3.45
CA THR A 17 -37.82 25.94 2.01
C THR A 17 -36.76 24.91 1.63
N GLY A 18 -37.18 23.75 1.19
CA GLY A 18 -36.31 22.70 0.69
C GLY A 18 -35.53 23.20 -0.53
N CYS A 19 -34.24 23.44 -0.35
CA CYS A 19 -33.31 23.37 -1.45
C CYS A 19 -33.00 21.89 -1.65
N SER A 20 -33.54 21.30 -2.70
CA SER A 20 -33.01 20.07 -3.26
C SER A 20 -31.56 20.35 -3.65
N ASN A 21 -30.62 19.86 -2.86
CA ASN A 21 -29.28 19.65 -3.35
C ASN A 21 -29.39 18.59 -4.46
N ASN A 22 -29.43 19.05 -5.70
CA ASN A 22 -28.94 18.25 -6.80
C ASN A 22 -27.46 18.03 -6.48
N GLY A 23 -27.13 16.85 -5.96
CA GLY A 23 -25.78 16.35 -6.05
C GLY A 23 -25.46 16.36 -7.54
N GLU A 24 -24.63 17.29 -7.98
CA GLU A 24 -23.91 17.09 -9.22
C GLU A 24 -23.12 15.82 -8.97
N ASP A 25 -23.58 14.72 -9.56
CA ASP A 25 -22.74 13.57 -9.81
C ASP A 25 -21.52 14.14 -10.52
N ILE A 26 -20.36 14.07 -9.85
CA ILE A 26 -19.08 14.35 -10.50
C ILE A 26 -19.02 13.28 -11.59
N ILE A 27 -19.41 13.66 -12.79
CA ILE A 27 -19.23 12.85 -13.99
C ILE A 27 -17.71 12.72 -14.08
N ASP A 28 -17.23 11.50 -13.88
CA ASP A 28 -15.83 11.14 -14.10
C ASP A 28 -15.57 11.43 -15.59
N ASP A 29 -14.98 12.59 -15.91
CA ASP A 29 -14.74 13.08 -17.28
C ASP A 29 -13.70 12.24 -18.04
N PHE A 30 -13.25 11.13 -17.44
CA PHE A 30 -12.36 10.18 -18.09
C PHE A 30 -13.18 9.18 -18.92
N PRO A 31 -12.80 8.96 -20.19
CA PRO A 31 -13.43 7.90 -20.97
C PRO A 31 -13.31 6.57 -20.20
N PRO A 32 -14.32 5.70 -20.27
CA PRO A 32 -14.25 4.41 -19.61
C PRO A 32 -12.98 3.69 -20.04
N SER A 33 -12.30 3.03 -19.09
CA SER A 33 -11.16 2.18 -19.41
C SER A 33 -11.64 1.15 -20.45
N VAL A 34 -10.89 0.99 -21.54
CA VAL A 34 -11.19 -0.04 -22.54
C VAL A 34 -10.78 -1.37 -21.91
N GLN A 35 -11.69 -1.93 -21.11
CA GLN A 35 -11.51 -3.25 -20.54
C GLN A 35 -11.53 -4.29 -21.66
N ASP A 36 -10.61 -5.24 -21.63
CA ASP A 36 -10.58 -6.34 -22.59
C ASP A 36 -11.63 -7.38 -22.19
N ASP A 37 -12.68 -7.53 -22.99
CA ASP A 37 -13.78 -8.49 -22.73
C ASP A 37 -13.27 -9.92 -22.51
N LEU A 38 -12.09 -10.27 -23.08
CA LEU A 38 -11.47 -11.59 -22.93
C LEU A 38 -10.95 -11.87 -21.51
N ILE A 39 -10.81 -10.85 -20.65
CA ILE A 39 -10.41 -11.04 -19.24
C ILE A 39 -11.49 -11.80 -18.47
N SER A 40 -12.76 -11.66 -18.82
CA SER A 40 -13.85 -12.36 -18.16
C SER A 40 -13.69 -13.88 -18.20
N ASP A 41 -13.11 -14.40 -19.29
CA ASP A 41 -12.95 -15.83 -19.54
C ASP A 41 -11.71 -16.44 -18.84
N ILE A 42 -10.93 -15.61 -18.14
CA ILE A 42 -9.77 -16.08 -17.37
C ILE A 42 -10.19 -16.32 -15.94
N GLU A 43 -9.99 -17.55 -15.48
CA GLU A 43 -10.22 -17.92 -14.09
C GLU A 43 -8.97 -17.59 -13.23
N GLY A 44 -9.21 -16.88 -12.12
CA GLY A 44 -8.20 -16.65 -11.07
C GLY A 44 -8.06 -17.84 -10.13
N ASP A 45 -7.38 -17.63 -9.01
CA ASP A 45 -7.31 -18.61 -7.93
C ASP A 45 -8.69 -18.93 -7.36
N ILE A 46 -8.89 -20.18 -6.98
CA ILE A 46 -10.18 -20.70 -6.56
C ILE A 46 -10.38 -20.48 -5.06
N LEU A 47 -11.37 -19.67 -4.69
CA LEU A 47 -11.77 -19.49 -3.29
C LEU A 47 -12.46 -20.76 -2.77
N ILE A 48 -11.89 -21.38 -1.75
CA ILE A 48 -12.46 -22.53 -1.05
C ILE A 48 -13.34 -22.01 0.08
N LYS A 49 -14.63 -22.27 0.00
CA LYS A 49 -15.57 -21.85 1.04
C LYS A 49 -15.64 -22.92 2.16
N PRO A 50 -15.44 -22.55 3.45
CA PRO A 50 -15.72 -23.45 4.56
C PRO A 50 -17.17 -23.94 4.56
N THR A 51 -17.39 -25.20 4.93
CA THR A 51 -18.73 -25.78 5.13
C THR A 51 -19.29 -25.49 6.52
N GLY A 52 -18.44 -25.00 7.42
CA GLY A 52 -18.76 -24.64 8.81
C GLY A 52 -17.51 -24.22 9.57
N GLY A 53 -17.71 -23.88 10.83
CA GLY A 53 -16.61 -23.52 11.72
C GLY A 53 -17.07 -23.32 13.15
N GLN A 54 -16.12 -23.23 14.06
CA GLN A 54 -16.37 -22.93 15.46
C GLN A 54 -15.21 -22.10 16.05
N ALA A 55 -15.54 -21.31 17.06
CA ALA A 55 -14.55 -20.58 17.85
C ALA A 55 -14.67 -21.00 19.32
N SER A 56 -13.55 -20.95 20.07
CA SER A 56 -13.57 -21.26 21.51
C SER A 56 -14.45 -20.31 22.31
N GLU A 57 -14.58 -19.08 21.83
CA GLU A 57 -15.45 -18.04 22.39
C GLU A 57 -15.83 -17.04 21.31
N ALA A 58 -16.93 -16.33 21.50
CA ALA A 58 -17.33 -15.21 20.62
C ALA A 58 -18.17 -14.21 21.39
N GLN A 59 -17.99 -12.92 21.12
CA GLN A 59 -18.88 -11.89 21.57
C GLN A 59 -20.25 -12.03 20.89
N ASN A 60 -21.33 -11.81 21.65
CA ASN A 60 -22.68 -11.91 21.10
C ASN A 60 -22.85 -11.01 19.86
N GLY A 61 -23.33 -11.59 18.76
CA GLY A 61 -23.48 -10.93 17.46
C GLY A 61 -22.19 -10.82 16.63
N TYR A 62 -21.07 -11.39 17.10
CA TYR A 62 -19.77 -11.40 16.42
C TYR A 62 -19.20 -12.81 16.29
N GLY A 63 -20.02 -13.74 15.81
CA GLY A 63 -19.67 -15.14 15.64
C GLY A 63 -18.70 -15.39 14.49
N ILE A 64 -18.13 -16.60 14.49
CA ILE A 64 -17.11 -16.99 13.51
C ILE A 64 -17.66 -17.07 12.07
N GLU A 65 -18.96 -17.25 11.89
CA GLU A 65 -19.64 -17.29 10.59
C GLU A 65 -19.42 -16.01 9.76
N LYS A 66 -19.10 -14.91 10.40
CA LYS A 66 -18.75 -13.63 9.74
C LYS A 66 -17.41 -13.66 9.02
N THR A 67 -16.58 -14.68 9.28
CA THR A 67 -15.23 -14.76 8.71
C THR A 67 -15.16 -15.51 7.39
N TRP A 68 -16.28 -15.96 6.83
CA TRP A 68 -16.37 -16.60 5.50
C TRP A 68 -17.66 -16.26 4.75
N ASP A 69 -18.28 -15.14 5.07
CA ASP A 69 -19.50 -14.68 4.40
C ASP A 69 -19.23 -13.88 3.12
N GLY A 70 -17.98 -13.64 2.78
CA GLY A 70 -17.53 -12.89 1.62
C GLY A 70 -17.44 -11.38 1.84
N ASN A 71 -17.63 -10.91 3.08
CA ASN A 71 -17.61 -9.50 3.43
C ASN A 71 -16.32 -9.13 4.19
N THR A 72 -15.32 -8.65 3.46
CA THR A 72 -14.03 -8.21 4.02
C THR A 72 -14.07 -6.86 4.76
N SER A 73 -15.27 -6.24 4.90
CA SER A 73 -15.39 -4.95 5.59
C SER A 73 -14.98 -5.05 7.07
N PRO A 74 -14.13 -4.13 7.56
CA PRO A 74 -13.76 -4.10 8.98
C PRO A 74 -14.94 -4.00 9.96
N SER A 75 -16.09 -3.52 9.52
CA SER A 75 -17.32 -3.44 10.33
C SER A 75 -18.05 -4.79 10.48
N ASN A 76 -17.81 -5.74 9.58
CA ASN A 76 -18.32 -7.10 9.63
C ASN A 76 -17.20 -8.06 10.04
N HIS A 77 -17.21 -8.53 11.30
CA HIS A 77 -16.10 -9.32 11.81
C HIS A 77 -16.52 -10.26 12.94
N TYR A 78 -15.74 -11.31 13.13
CA TYR A 78 -15.66 -12.08 14.36
C TYR A 78 -14.92 -11.28 15.44
N HIS A 79 -15.33 -11.43 16.69
CA HIS A 79 -14.63 -10.87 17.84
C HIS A 79 -14.72 -11.80 19.06
N SER A 80 -13.61 -12.01 19.77
CA SER A 80 -13.57 -12.69 21.07
C SER A 80 -14.37 -11.90 22.12
N LEU A 81 -14.55 -12.44 23.32
CA LEU A 81 -15.30 -11.78 24.38
C LEU A 81 -14.68 -10.43 24.77
N TRP A 82 -15.53 -9.45 25.04
CA TRP A 82 -15.11 -8.10 25.43
C TRP A 82 -14.76 -8.00 26.92
N GLY A 83 -14.00 -6.97 27.26
CA GLY A 83 -13.56 -6.71 28.63
C GLY A 83 -12.67 -7.82 29.14
N THR A 84 -12.92 -8.31 30.36
CA THR A 84 -12.11 -9.37 31.01
C THR A 84 -12.45 -10.78 30.55
N GLY A 85 -13.31 -10.91 29.50
CA GLY A 85 -13.83 -12.21 29.09
C GLY A 85 -12.90 -13.04 28.19
N THR A 86 -12.01 -12.41 27.40
CA THR A 86 -11.11 -13.13 26.47
C THR A 86 -10.07 -13.94 27.24
N THR A 87 -10.01 -15.22 26.93
CA THR A 87 -9.01 -16.15 27.51
C THR A 87 -8.13 -16.74 26.40
N PHE A 88 -6.86 -16.35 26.39
CA PHE A 88 -5.89 -16.89 25.44
C PHE A 88 -5.40 -18.29 25.85
N PRO A 89 -5.13 -19.19 24.87
CA PRO A 89 -5.28 -18.98 23.44
C PRO A 89 -6.75 -19.06 22.98
N VAL A 90 -7.12 -18.22 22.04
CA VAL A 90 -8.41 -18.31 21.35
C VAL A 90 -8.26 -19.21 20.12
N THR A 91 -9.21 -20.13 19.91
CA THR A 91 -9.19 -21.00 18.74
C THR A 91 -10.28 -20.64 17.74
N LEU A 92 -9.91 -20.61 16.45
CA LEU A 92 -10.85 -20.54 15.32
C LEU A 92 -10.62 -21.77 14.46
N GLU A 93 -11.68 -22.55 14.23
CA GLU A 93 -11.65 -23.77 13.43
C GLU A 93 -12.60 -23.64 12.23
N TYR A 94 -12.12 -24.07 11.07
CA TYR A 94 -12.85 -24.06 9.80
C TYR A 94 -12.92 -25.49 9.28
N PHE A 95 -14.08 -25.88 8.77
CA PHE A 95 -14.37 -27.23 8.27
C PHE A 95 -14.57 -27.20 6.76
N PHE A 96 -14.09 -28.23 6.07
CA PHE A 96 -14.17 -28.40 4.63
C PHE A 96 -14.66 -29.80 4.27
N ASP A 97 -15.08 -30.00 3.03
CA ASP A 97 -15.61 -31.28 2.55
C ASP A 97 -14.54 -32.30 2.12
N GLY A 98 -13.27 -31.97 2.27
CA GLY A 98 -12.14 -32.82 1.91
C GLY A 98 -11.79 -32.89 0.42
N LYS A 99 -12.55 -32.20 -0.44
CA LYS A 99 -12.32 -32.23 -1.90
C LYS A 99 -11.37 -31.15 -2.40
N ALA A 100 -11.25 -30.05 -1.63
CA ALA A 100 -10.45 -28.92 -2.03
C ALA A 100 -8.97 -29.10 -1.67
N ASN A 101 -8.12 -28.53 -2.51
CA ASN A 101 -6.71 -28.35 -2.22
C ASN A 101 -6.51 -26.98 -1.59
N LEU A 102 -5.50 -26.80 -0.77
CA LEU A 102 -5.18 -25.54 -0.12
C LEU A 102 -3.73 -25.15 -0.45
N ASP A 103 -3.55 -23.96 -1.03
CA ASP A 103 -2.25 -23.39 -1.37
C ASP A 103 -1.89 -22.20 -0.48
N TYR A 104 -2.90 -21.41 -0.08
CA TYR A 104 -2.67 -20.26 0.80
C TYR A 104 -3.94 -19.80 1.52
N ILE A 105 -3.72 -19.02 2.59
CA ILE A 105 -4.77 -18.45 3.43
C ILE A 105 -4.56 -16.95 3.52
N VAL A 106 -5.64 -16.17 3.44
CA VAL A 106 -5.62 -14.72 3.63
C VAL A 106 -6.48 -14.35 4.84
N TYR A 107 -5.86 -13.68 5.79
CA TYR A 107 -6.50 -13.10 6.95
C TYR A 107 -6.78 -11.61 6.73
N HIS A 108 -8.04 -11.21 6.81
CA HIS A 108 -8.47 -9.80 6.75
C HIS A 108 -8.76 -9.31 8.16
N THR A 109 -8.10 -8.21 8.54
CA THR A 109 -8.25 -7.63 9.86
C THR A 109 -9.52 -6.77 9.97
N ARG A 110 -10.01 -6.55 11.18
CA ARG A 110 -11.01 -5.52 11.42
C ARG A 110 -10.42 -4.09 11.47
N ASN A 111 -9.12 -3.95 11.27
CA ASN A 111 -8.39 -2.69 11.40
C ASN A 111 -8.54 -2.04 12.78
N GLY A 112 -8.33 -2.83 13.84
CA GLY A 112 -8.48 -2.36 15.22
C GLY A 112 -8.10 -3.42 16.24
N ASN A 113 -8.59 -3.31 17.47
CA ASN A 113 -8.32 -4.28 18.53
C ASN A 113 -8.71 -5.70 18.10
N GLY A 114 -7.91 -6.66 18.52
CA GLY A 114 -8.04 -8.06 18.17
C GLY A 114 -7.31 -8.50 16.89
N ASN A 115 -6.61 -7.62 16.18
CA ASN A 115 -5.74 -8.06 15.09
C ASN A 115 -4.75 -9.10 15.58
N PHE A 116 -4.55 -10.19 14.82
CA PHE A 116 -3.72 -11.32 15.23
C PHE A 116 -2.25 -10.94 15.43
N GLY A 117 -1.66 -11.37 16.54
CA GLY A 117 -0.23 -11.47 16.76
C GLY A 117 0.24 -12.91 16.53
N GLU A 118 0.85 -13.53 17.55
CA GLU A 118 1.37 -14.90 17.49
C GLU A 118 0.24 -15.93 17.48
N PHE A 119 0.37 -16.95 16.62
CA PHE A 119 -0.55 -18.10 16.56
C PHE A 119 0.11 -19.33 15.98
N ASP A 120 -0.47 -20.50 16.28
CA ASP A 120 -0.15 -21.76 15.63
C ASP A 120 -1.25 -22.13 14.65
N LEU A 121 -0.85 -22.60 13.47
CA LEU A 121 -1.72 -23.12 12.42
C LEU A 121 -1.66 -24.65 12.43
N TYR A 122 -2.82 -25.29 12.57
CA TYR A 122 -3.00 -26.74 12.48
C TYR A 122 -3.89 -27.05 11.28
N ILE A 123 -3.55 -28.11 10.55
CA ILE A 123 -4.31 -28.55 9.39
C ILE A 123 -4.58 -30.07 9.50
N ALA A 124 -5.76 -30.50 9.10
CA ALA A 124 -6.13 -31.90 8.92
C ALA A 124 -6.60 -32.12 7.47
N THR A 125 -6.31 -33.29 6.92
CA THR A 125 -6.68 -33.71 5.58
C THR A 125 -7.38 -35.05 5.62
N GLU A 126 -7.96 -35.51 4.50
CA GLU A 126 -8.53 -36.85 4.40
C GLU A 126 -7.51 -37.96 4.74
N SER A 127 -6.27 -37.79 4.29
CA SER A 127 -5.17 -38.74 4.56
C SER A 127 -4.59 -38.62 5.98
N GLN A 128 -4.80 -37.48 6.64
CA GLN A 128 -4.36 -37.19 8.00
C GLN A 128 -5.49 -36.51 8.79
N PRO A 129 -6.49 -37.28 9.30
CA PRO A 129 -7.70 -36.71 9.92
C PRO A 129 -7.47 -35.95 11.23
N GLU A 130 -6.35 -36.26 11.92
CA GLU A 130 -5.97 -35.54 13.13
C GLU A 130 -5.24 -34.24 12.80
N TYR A 131 -5.41 -33.26 13.66
CA TYR A 131 -4.70 -31.99 13.50
C TYR A 131 -3.19 -32.13 13.62
N VAL A 132 -2.48 -31.69 12.60
CA VAL A 132 -1.01 -31.60 12.62
C VAL A 132 -0.63 -30.12 12.65
N LEU A 133 0.33 -29.77 13.50
CA LEU A 133 0.92 -28.43 13.50
C LEU A 133 1.62 -28.18 12.17
N TYR A 134 1.08 -27.25 11.40
CA TYR A 134 1.67 -26.84 10.12
C TYR A 134 2.79 -25.82 10.31
N GLY A 135 2.59 -24.85 11.22
CA GLY A 135 3.59 -23.83 11.54
C GLY A 135 3.13 -22.86 12.60
N SER A 136 4.09 -22.07 13.11
CA SER A 136 3.84 -20.95 14.01
C SER A 136 4.14 -19.65 13.28
N TYR A 137 3.29 -18.65 13.47
CA TYR A 137 3.30 -17.37 12.74
C TYR A 137 3.06 -16.21 13.69
N ASP A 138 3.46 -15.02 13.25
CA ASP A 138 3.15 -13.76 13.92
C ASP A 138 2.75 -12.72 12.89
N PHE A 139 1.49 -12.27 12.94
CA PHE A 139 1.00 -11.17 12.09
C PHE A 139 1.28 -9.78 12.69
N LYS A 140 2.05 -9.73 13.81
CA LYS A 140 2.52 -8.49 14.44
C LYS A 140 1.40 -7.50 14.77
N MET A 141 0.17 -7.99 14.93
CA MET A 141 -1.04 -7.18 15.25
C MET A 141 -1.28 -6.03 14.25
N GLN A 142 -0.76 -6.13 13.04
CA GLN A 142 -0.87 -5.07 12.03
C GLN A 142 -2.28 -4.89 11.50
N SER A 143 -2.57 -3.71 10.95
CA SER A 143 -3.90 -3.38 10.40
C SER A 143 -4.11 -3.88 8.97
N ALA A 144 -3.03 -4.15 8.23
CA ALA A 144 -3.13 -4.71 6.88
C ALA A 144 -3.52 -6.19 6.92
N SER A 145 -4.15 -6.66 5.84
CA SER A 145 -4.39 -8.10 5.63
C SER A 145 -3.07 -8.86 5.57
N SER A 146 -3.09 -10.09 6.05
CA SER A 146 -1.90 -10.95 6.12
C SER A 146 -2.15 -12.25 5.38
N ARG A 147 -1.09 -12.86 4.87
CA ARG A 147 -1.16 -14.09 4.10
C ARG A 147 -0.23 -15.15 4.64
N ILE A 148 -0.69 -16.40 4.59
CA ILE A 148 0.09 -17.60 4.77
C ILE A 148 0.16 -18.34 3.45
N SER A 149 1.33 -18.38 2.81
CA SER A 149 1.59 -19.28 1.68
C SER A 149 2.03 -20.63 2.23
N LEU A 150 1.40 -21.70 1.78
CA LEU A 150 1.79 -23.03 2.19
C LEU A 150 3.05 -23.46 1.40
N LYS A 151 3.85 -24.34 2.00
CA LYS A 151 5.09 -24.82 1.36
C LYS A 151 4.82 -25.68 0.13
N GLU A 152 3.69 -26.35 0.12
CA GLU A 152 3.18 -27.21 -0.95
C GLU A 152 1.66 -27.20 -0.94
N THR A 153 1.03 -27.58 -2.03
CA THR A 153 -0.41 -27.78 -2.11
C THR A 153 -0.85 -28.89 -1.18
N LEU A 154 -1.67 -28.59 -0.18
CA LEU A 154 -2.28 -29.60 0.70
C LEU A 154 -3.56 -30.13 0.06
N LYS A 155 -3.57 -31.42 -0.27
CA LYS A 155 -4.70 -32.07 -0.91
C LYS A 155 -5.72 -32.58 0.12
N GLY A 156 -7.01 -32.49 -0.22
CA GLY A 156 -8.08 -33.07 0.60
C GLY A 156 -8.17 -32.46 1.99
N VAL A 157 -8.07 -31.14 2.12
CA VAL A 157 -8.16 -30.46 3.41
C VAL A 157 -9.57 -30.61 3.99
N THR A 158 -9.64 -31.07 5.24
CA THR A 158 -10.90 -31.26 5.97
C THR A 158 -11.08 -30.26 7.11
N LYS A 159 -9.97 -29.81 7.73
CA LYS A 159 -10.04 -28.85 8.85
C LYS A 159 -8.81 -27.95 8.85
N VAL A 160 -9.02 -26.69 9.20
CA VAL A 160 -7.96 -25.70 9.49
C VAL A 160 -8.26 -25.06 10.82
N LYS A 161 -7.26 -24.98 11.71
CA LYS A 161 -7.39 -24.41 13.05
C LYS A 161 -6.28 -23.41 13.33
N PHE A 162 -6.67 -22.22 13.74
CA PHE A 162 -5.81 -21.19 14.29
C PHE A 162 -5.88 -21.23 15.81
N VAL A 163 -4.75 -21.32 16.49
CA VAL A 163 -4.60 -21.21 17.94
C VAL A 163 -3.92 -19.88 18.22
N VAL A 164 -4.71 -18.83 18.39
CA VAL A 164 -4.22 -17.46 18.53
C VAL A 164 -3.79 -17.20 19.95
N LYS A 165 -2.50 -16.89 20.15
CA LYS A 165 -1.84 -16.72 21.45
C LYS A 165 -1.81 -15.27 21.90
N THR A 166 -1.73 -14.32 20.94
CA THR A 166 -1.71 -12.88 21.22
C THR A 166 -2.54 -12.11 20.20
N GLY A 167 -3.09 -10.98 20.60
CA GLY A 167 -3.85 -10.09 19.72
C GLY A 167 -3.85 -8.66 20.22
N LEU A 168 -4.12 -7.73 19.33
CA LEU A 168 -4.06 -6.30 19.61
C LEU A 168 -5.08 -5.92 20.70
N GLY A 169 -4.60 -5.20 21.71
CA GLY A 169 -5.43 -4.66 22.78
C GLY A 169 -6.14 -3.35 22.42
N ASP A 170 -6.97 -2.88 23.32
CA ASP A 170 -7.71 -1.61 23.21
C ASP A 170 -7.04 -0.44 23.98
N GLY A 171 -5.86 -0.66 24.55
CA GLY A 171 -5.15 0.31 25.37
C GLY A 171 -5.60 0.37 26.84
N THR A 172 -6.62 -0.39 27.23
CA THR A 172 -7.10 -0.46 28.64
C THR A 172 -6.49 -1.61 29.44
N GLY A 173 -5.59 -2.37 28.81
CA GLY A 173 -4.93 -3.55 29.40
C GLY A 173 -5.57 -4.89 28.99
N TYR A 174 -6.60 -4.88 28.16
CA TYR A 174 -7.22 -6.07 27.59
C TYR A 174 -6.77 -6.28 26.15
N SER A 175 -6.57 -7.55 25.80
CA SER A 175 -6.25 -7.99 24.44
C SER A 175 -7.36 -8.88 23.91
N TYR A 176 -7.53 -8.89 22.58
CA TYR A 176 -8.65 -9.54 21.91
C TYR A 176 -8.18 -10.34 20.70
N VAL A 177 -9.13 -11.07 20.09
CA VAL A 177 -8.97 -11.73 18.79
C VAL A 177 -10.12 -11.32 17.89
N SER A 178 -9.84 -10.84 16.69
CA SER A 178 -10.84 -10.45 15.70
C SER A 178 -10.41 -10.82 14.29
N CYS A 179 -11.39 -11.03 13.41
CA CYS A 179 -11.16 -11.36 12.00
C CYS A 179 -12.36 -10.89 11.18
N SER A 180 -12.15 -10.07 10.16
CA SER A 180 -13.22 -9.68 9.25
C SER A 180 -13.53 -10.81 8.27
N GLU A 181 -12.49 -11.39 7.64
CA GLU A 181 -12.66 -12.50 6.71
C GLU A 181 -11.41 -13.38 6.74
N MET A 182 -11.61 -14.70 6.64
CA MET A 182 -10.56 -15.70 6.51
C MET A 182 -10.80 -16.44 5.20
N GLN A 183 -9.98 -16.19 4.22
CA GLN A 183 -10.12 -16.75 2.88
C GLN A 183 -9.11 -17.88 2.66
N PHE A 184 -9.55 -18.94 2.01
CA PHE A 184 -8.78 -20.14 1.72
C PHE A 184 -8.72 -20.33 0.22
N PHE A 185 -7.56 -20.57 -0.37
CA PHE A 185 -7.42 -20.59 -1.82
C PHE A 185 -6.67 -21.82 -2.32
N THR A 186 -7.16 -22.36 -3.45
CA THR A 186 -6.40 -23.19 -4.37
C THR A 186 -5.86 -22.32 -5.50
N ARG A 187 -4.56 -22.43 -5.81
CA ARG A 187 -4.00 -21.76 -6.98
C ARG A 187 -4.53 -22.38 -8.27
N ASN A 188 -4.90 -21.52 -9.20
CA ASN A 188 -5.19 -21.98 -10.57
C ASN A 188 -3.91 -21.93 -11.41
N THR A 189 -3.27 -23.08 -11.54
CA THR A 189 -2.07 -23.27 -12.36
C THR A 189 -2.35 -24.01 -13.66
N SER A 190 -3.62 -24.17 -14.02
CA SER A 190 -4.05 -24.97 -15.18
C SER A 190 -3.47 -24.48 -16.50
N MET A 191 -3.12 -23.20 -16.60
CA MET A 191 -2.59 -22.57 -17.80
C MET A 191 -1.06 -22.42 -17.78
N ASP A 192 -0.38 -22.69 -16.66
CA ASP A 192 1.06 -22.39 -16.52
C ASP A 192 1.92 -23.10 -17.58
N GLU A 193 1.68 -24.38 -17.86
CA GLU A 193 2.41 -25.14 -18.87
C GLU A 193 2.17 -24.60 -20.28
N GLU A 194 0.92 -24.26 -20.61
CA GLU A 194 0.52 -23.67 -21.89
C GLU A 194 1.23 -22.32 -22.08
N LEU A 195 1.18 -21.43 -21.07
CA LEU A 195 1.87 -20.15 -21.12
C LEU A 195 3.38 -20.31 -21.28
N LEU A 196 3.99 -21.21 -20.51
CA LEU A 196 5.41 -21.50 -20.59
C LEU A 196 5.81 -22.20 -21.89
N SER A 197 4.90 -22.68 -22.71
CA SER A 197 5.23 -23.16 -24.06
C SER A 197 5.59 -22.02 -25.01
N VAL A 198 5.03 -20.84 -24.83
CA VAL A 198 5.13 -19.65 -25.69
C VAL A 198 5.96 -18.53 -25.05
N PHE A 199 5.74 -18.23 -23.77
CA PHE A 199 6.41 -17.14 -23.07
C PHE A 199 7.68 -17.60 -22.33
N THR A 200 8.60 -16.67 -22.08
CA THR A 200 9.87 -16.95 -21.39
C THR A 200 9.70 -17.29 -19.92
N ASP A 201 8.69 -16.71 -19.27
CA ASP A 201 8.32 -16.93 -17.88
C ASP A 201 6.83 -16.60 -17.66
N LEU A 202 6.30 -16.85 -16.46
CA LEU A 202 4.89 -16.65 -16.11
C LEU A 202 4.47 -15.17 -16.04
N SER A 203 5.39 -14.21 -16.14
CA SER A 203 5.02 -12.80 -16.33
C SER A 203 4.48 -12.54 -17.75
N CYS A 204 4.63 -13.48 -18.67
CA CYS A 204 4.22 -13.36 -20.07
C CYS A 204 4.70 -12.03 -20.71
N SER A 205 5.90 -11.56 -20.35
CA SER A 205 6.43 -10.27 -20.78
C SER A 205 7.29 -10.35 -22.05
N ALA A 206 7.68 -11.56 -22.46
CA ALA A 206 8.47 -11.82 -23.65
C ALA A 206 8.16 -13.22 -24.21
N LEU A 207 8.25 -13.34 -25.54
CA LEU A 207 8.12 -14.62 -26.23
C LEU A 207 9.44 -15.39 -26.23
N LYS A 208 9.37 -16.71 -26.22
CA LYS A 208 10.51 -17.58 -26.48
C LYS A 208 11.00 -17.40 -27.92
N SER A 209 12.29 -17.66 -28.14
CA SER A 209 12.84 -17.66 -29.49
C SER A 209 12.24 -18.79 -30.33
N GLY A 210 11.82 -18.47 -31.56
CA GLY A 210 11.32 -19.46 -32.50
C GLY A 210 9.86 -19.90 -32.29
N VAL A 211 9.09 -19.20 -31.47
CA VAL A 211 7.64 -19.45 -31.33
C VAL A 211 6.94 -19.24 -32.68
N THR A 212 6.12 -20.22 -33.08
CA THR A 212 5.36 -20.18 -34.32
C THR A 212 3.99 -19.57 -34.15
N ASP A 213 3.36 -19.16 -35.28
CA ASP A 213 1.99 -18.61 -35.23
C ASP A 213 1.00 -19.67 -34.75
N GLU A 214 1.18 -20.95 -35.13
CA GLU A 214 0.32 -22.04 -34.67
C GLU A 214 0.40 -22.22 -33.15
N ALA A 215 1.58 -22.06 -32.54
CA ALA A 215 1.74 -22.15 -31.11
C ALA A 215 1.05 -20.97 -30.38
N ILE A 216 1.08 -19.77 -30.96
CA ILE A 216 0.38 -18.61 -30.44
C ILE A 216 -1.13 -18.79 -30.55
N GLU A 217 -1.64 -19.26 -31.67
CA GLU A 217 -3.07 -19.45 -31.90
C GLU A 217 -3.68 -20.61 -31.07
N ALA A 218 -2.84 -21.52 -30.59
CA ALA A 218 -3.27 -22.59 -29.69
C ALA A 218 -3.53 -22.13 -28.25
N LEU A 219 -3.01 -20.93 -27.86
CA LEU A 219 -3.24 -20.37 -26.54
C LEU A 219 -4.71 -19.97 -26.34
N GLN A 220 -5.11 -19.89 -25.07
CA GLN A 220 -6.38 -19.23 -24.72
C GLN A 220 -6.44 -17.83 -25.36
N PRO A 221 -7.62 -17.38 -25.88
CA PRO A 221 -7.74 -16.21 -26.75
C PRO A 221 -7.08 -14.92 -26.23
N TYR A 222 -7.17 -14.65 -24.92
CA TYR A 222 -6.52 -13.50 -24.29
C TYR A 222 -4.99 -13.57 -24.42
N PHE A 223 -4.40 -14.72 -24.10
CA PHE A 223 -2.94 -14.91 -24.16
C PHE A 223 -2.43 -15.01 -25.59
N ALA A 224 -3.23 -15.52 -26.52
CA ALA A 224 -2.93 -15.44 -27.95
C ALA A 224 -2.85 -13.98 -28.42
N LYS A 225 -3.80 -13.14 -28.01
CA LYS A 225 -3.80 -11.70 -28.27
C LYS A 225 -2.58 -11.02 -27.64
N LEU A 226 -2.27 -11.35 -26.37
CA LEU A 226 -1.10 -10.83 -25.66
C LEU A 226 0.20 -11.19 -26.40
N ALA A 227 0.36 -12.44 -26.81
CA ALA A 227 1.53 -12.90 -27.55
C ALA A 227 1.68 -12.16 -28.89
N ARG A 228 0.58 -11.96 -29.64
CA ARG A 228 0.60 -11.14 -30.87
C ARG A 228 1.00 -9.71 -30.59
N ASN A 229 0.44 -9.08 -29.56
CA ASN A 229 0.77 -7.70 -29.18
C ASN A 229 2.28 -7.52 -28.89
N LEU A 230 2.90 -8.49 -28.23
CA LEU A 230 4.35 -8.48 -27.96
C LEU A 230 5.17 -8.70 -29.25
N ARG A 231 4.78 -9.68 -30.09
CA ARG A 231 5.44 -9.98 -31.36
C ARG A 231 5.40 -8.79 -32.31
N ASP A 232 4.23 -8.19 -32.45
CA ASP A 232 3.94 -7.10 -33.41
C ASP A 232 4.31 -5.72 -32.84
N LYS A 233 4.90 -5.68 -31.64
CA LYS A 233 5.35 -4.47 -30.93
C LYS A 233 4.26 -3.40 -30.81
N VAL A 234 3.06 -3.83 -30.41
CA VAL A 234 1.90 -2.95 -30.22
C VAL A 234 2.11 -1.98 -29.05
N TYR A 235 2.86 -2.39 -28.03
CA TYR A 235 3.23 -1.52 -26.92
C TYR A 235 4.11 -0.37 -27.43
N THR A 236 3.71 0.87 -27.17
CA THR A 236 4.62 2.02 -27.28
C THR A 236 5.75 1.89 -26.27
N ASP A 237 6.85 2.63 -26.45
CA ASP A 237 7.94 2.63 -25.47
C ASP A 237 7.45 3.06 -24.08
N TYR A 238 6.54 4.04 -24.01
CA TYR A 238 5.91 4.50 -22.78
C TYR A 238 5.04 3.41 -22.12
N GLU A 239 4.17 2.73 -22.89
CA GLU A 239 3.39 1.61 -22.38
C GLU A 239 4.29 0.48 -21.88
N LYS A 240 5.31 0.12 -22.65
CA LYS A 240 6.21 -0.96 -22.30
C LYS A 240 6.99 -0.66 -21.01
N GLU A 241 7.43 0.59 -20.83
CA GLU A 241 8.22 1.02 -19.69
C GLU A 241 7.48 0.81 -18.36
N PHE A 242 6.17 1.09 -18.32
CA PHE A 242 5.38 1.04 -17.09
C PHE A 242 4.57 -0.25 -16.95
N ARG A 243 4.24 -0.93 -18.04
CA ARG A 243 3.49 -2.18 -17.99
C ARG A 243 4.35 -3.41 -17.71
N ILE A 244 5.63 -3.39 -18.08
CA ILE A 244 6.58 -4.49 -17.87
C ILE A 244 7.74 -3.97 -17.03
N GLN A 245 7.74 -4.29 -15.74
CA GLN A 245 8.76 -3.77 -14.82
C GLN A 245 9.33 -4.88 -13.92
N GLU A 246 10.56 -4.66 -13.45
CA GLU A 246 11.18 -5.42 -12.37
C GLU A 246 11.13 -4.58 -11.08
N TYR A 247 10.42 -5.09 -10.09
CA TYR A 247 10.23 -4.43 -8.79
C TYR A 247 11.28 -4.89 -7.80
N GLN A 248 11.97 -3.92 -7.20
CA GLN A 248 13.05 -4.17 -6.27
C GLN A 248 12.50 -4.54 -4.88
N PRO A 249 13.23 -5.38 -4.12
CA PRO A 249 12.92 -5.60 -2.72
C PRO A 249 13.24 -4.35 -1.88
N TYR A 250 12.39 -4.09 -0.90
CA TYR A 250 12.61 -3.09 0.14
C TYR A 250 12.62 -3.75 1.51
N SER A 251 13.29 -3.13 2.48
CA SER A 251 13.29 -3.61 3.85
C SER A 251 11.91 -3.42 4.50
N ASP A 252 11.62 -4.20 5.56
CA ASP A 252 10.38 -4.01 6.32
C ASP A 252 10.44 -2.70 7.12
N PRO A 253 9.71 -1.64 6.75
CA PRO A 253 9.81 -0.35 7.41
C PRO A 253 9.27 -0.37 8.85
N ILE A 254 8.45 -1.34 9.23
CA ILE A 254 7.94 -1.50 10.60
C ILE A 254 9.06 -2.03 11.50
N GLU A 255 9.77 -3.06 11.06
CA GLU A 255 10.90 -3.63 11.78
C GLU A 255 12.03 -2.60 11.95
N TRP A 256 12.35 -1.88 10.87
CA TRP A 256 13.41 -0.86 10.92
C TRP A 256 13.04 0.37 11.73
N ALA A 257 11.77 0.77 11.77
CA ALA A 257 11.31 1.83 12.67
C ALA A 257 11.61 1.53 14.15
N GLU A 258 11.42 0.26 14.57
CA GLU A 258 11.76 -0.17 15.93
C GLU A 258 13.28 -0.18 16.16
N LYS A 259 14.07 -0.71 15.22
CA LYS A 259 15.54 -0.76 15.32
C LYS A 259 16.19 0.63 15.38
N LEU A 260 15.69 1.55 14.57
CA LEU A 260 16.26 2.91 14.46
C LEU A 260 15.63 3.92 15.43
N MET A 261 14.60 3.52 16.17
CA MET A 261 13.82 4.45 17.02
C MET A 261 13.26 5.64 16.22
N THR A 262 12.69 5.35 15.02
CA THR A 262 12.00 6.31 14.16
C THR A 262 10.51 5.98 14.08
N ARG A 263 9.74 6.81 13.40
CA ARG A 263 8.47 6.35 12.80
C ARG A 263 8.80 5.49 11.58
N LYS A 264 7.83 4.69 11.13
CA LYS A 264 8.02 3.86 9.92
C LYS A 264 8.12 4.74 8.67
N TYR A 265 8.93 4.31 7.72
CA TYR A 265 8.99 4.86 6.38
C TYR A 265 7.88 4.26 5.53
N THR A 266 7.78 4.63 4.25
CA THR A 266 6.69 4.15 3.42
C THR A 266 6.75 2.64 3.16
N LEU A 267 5.58 2.06 2.90
CA LEU A 267 5.42 0.75 2.26
C LEU A 267 5.26 0.89 0.73
N LEU A 268 5.13 2.13 0.21
CA LEU A 268 4.78 2.43 -1.18
C LEU A 268 6.01 2.72 -2.05
N ASP A 269 7.13 2.05 -1.77
CA ASP A 269 8.42 2.30 -2.44
C ASP A 269 8.44 1.98 -3.94
N ASN A 270 7.52 1.11 -4.42
CA ASN A 270 7.47 0.64 -5.80
C ASN A 270 6.20 1.13 -6.52
N PRO A 271 6.16 2.39 -7.02
CA PRO A 271 5.06 2.83 -7.87
C PRO A 271 5.05 2.03 -9.18
N THR A 272 3.86 1.68 -9.67
CA THR A 272 3.74 1.03 -10.98
C THR A 272 3.66 2.04 -12.12
N GLY A 273 3.15 3.25 -11.85
CA GLY A 273 2.76 4.20 -12.88
C GLY A 273 1.48 3.79 -13.63
N ILE A 274 0.74 2.80 -13.10
CA ILE A 274 -0.54 2.35 -13.64
C ILE A 274 -1.66 2.81 -12.71
N THR A 275 -2.67 3.44 -13.27
CA THR A 275 -3.89 3.83 -12.59
C THR A 275 -5.05 2.95 -13.01
N VAL A 276 -5.99 2.75 -12.10
CA VAL A 276 -7.18 1.91 -12.29
C VAL A 276 -8.42 2.69 -11.89
N LYS A 277 -9.56 2.35 -12.47
CA LYS A 277 -10.86 2.93 -12.12
C LYS A 277 -11.65 1.97 -11.25
N ALA A 278 -12.55 2.52 -10.44
CA ALA A 278 -13.46 1.72 -9.65
C ALA A 278 -14.23 0.71 -10.53
N ASN A 279 -14.28 -0.55 -10.08
CA ASN A 279 -14.83 -1.73 -10.74
C ASN A 279 -14.04 -2.31 -11.91
N ASP A 280 -12.84 -1.78 -12.23
CA ASP A 280 -11.97 -2.43 -13.21
C ASP A 280 -11.60 -3.85 -12.75
N GLU A 281 -11.67 -4.80 -13.68
CA GLU A 281 -11.07 -6.13 -13.57
C GLU A 281 -9.78 -6.15 -14.39
N ILE A 282 -8.65 -6.41 -13.76
CA ILE A 282 -7.36 -6.40 -14.43
C ILE A 282 -6.59 -7.69 -14.15
N LEU A 283 -5.73 -8.04 -15.09
CA LEU A 283 -4.75 -9.10 -14.92
C LEU A 283 -3.40 -8.52 -14.57
N ILE A 284 -2.77 -9.14 -13.58
CA ILE A 284 -1.38 -8.89 -13.19
C ILE A 284 -0.64 -10.21 -13.35
N LEU A 285 0.30 -10.25 -14.28
CA LEU A 285 1.09 -11.42 -14.60
C LEU A 285 2.45 -11.31 -13.90
N VAL A 286 2.77 -12.27 -13.05
CA VAL A 286 3.92 -12.22 -12.17
C VAL A 286 4.90 -13.34 -12.49
N GLY A 287 6.17 -13.01 -12.64
CA GLY A 287 7.25 -13.97 -12.77
C GLY A 287 7.52 -14.74 -11.48
N ASP A 288 8.74 -15.25 -11.35
CA ASP A 288 9.15 -15.92 -10.10
C ASP A 288 9.22 -14.92 -8.95
N THR A 289 8.56 -15.23 -7.83
CA THR A 289 8.63 -14.45 -6.59
C THR A 289 9.76 -14.92 -5.67
N TYR A 290 10.49 -15.95 -6.03
CA TYR A 290 11.55 -16.58 -5.22
C TYR A 290 11.07 -16.95 -3.80
N GLY A 291 9.77 -17.28 -3.68
CA GLY A 291 9.14 -17.58 -2.39
C GLY A 291 8.84 -16.36 -1.51
N GLN A 292 9.02 -15.15 -2.05
CA GLN A 292 8.74 -13.92 -1.32
C GLN A 292 7.25 -13.55 -1.34
N SER A 293 6.80 -12.88 -0.30
CA SER A 293 5.45 -12.31 -0.24
C SER A 293 5.42 -10.98 -1.00
N VAL A 294 4.55 -10.89 -1.98
CA VAL A 294 4.34 -9.69 -2.80
C VAL A 294 2.86 -9.38 -2.86
N SER A 295 2.52 -8.12 -2.83
CA SER A 295 1.15 -7.67 -3.04
C SER A 295 1.12 -6.39 -3.88
N VAL A 296 -0.05 -6.05 -4.39
CA VAL A 296 -0.29 -4.76 -5.01
C VAL A 296 -1.31 -3.99 -4.16
N GLN A 297 -1.02 -2.72 -3.93
CA GLN A 297 -1.87 -1.79 -3.19
C GLN A 297 -2.47 -0.78 -4.16
N ASN A 298 -3.79 -0.65 -4.18
CA ASN A 298 -4.48 0.44 -4.86
C ASN A 298 -4.58 1.64 -3.89
N VAL A 299 -3.84 2.69 -4.16
CA VAL A 299 -3.85 3.93 -3.39
C VAL A 299 -4.87 4.87 -4.01
N GLY A 300 -6.00 5.05 -3.34
CA GLY A 300 -7.11 5.87 -3.82
C GLY A 300 -6.77 7.34 -3.91
N GLU A 301 -7.61 8.06 -4.64
CA GLU A 301 -7.52 9.52 -4.73
C GLU A 301 -7.88 10.19 -3.39
N GLU A 302 -7.19 11.28 -3.10
CA GLU A 302 -7.54 12.15 -1.99
C GLU A 302 -8.90 12.79 -2.26
N ARG A 303 -9.79 12.74 -1.27
CA ARG A 303 -11.02 13.54 -1.25
C ARG A 303 -10.72 14.88 -0.60
N ALA A 304 -11.52 15.90 -0.89
CA ALA A 304 -11.38 17.20 -0.24
C ALA A 304 -11.38 17.05 1.28
N GLY A 305 -10.28 17.43 1.94
CA GLY A 305 -10.07 17.28 3.37
C GLY A 305 -9.63 15.90 3.87
N ASP A 306 -9.53 14.91 3.00
CA ASP A 306 -9.01 13.58 3.33
C ASP A 306 -7.53 13.46 2.96
N TYR A 307 -6.85 12.53 3.62
CA TYR A 307 -5.47 12.18 3.31
C TYR A 307 -5.40 11.04 2.30
N VAL A 308 -4.32 10.99 1.52
CA VAL A 308 -3.98 9.81 0.71
C VAL A 308 -4.04 8.55 1.58
N GLN A 309 -4.71 7.53 1.08
CA GLN A 309 -4.89 6.29 1.81
C GLN A 309 -3.54 5.66 2.19
N THR A 310 -3.51 5.02 3.34
CA THR A 310 -2.35 4.26 3.78
C THR A 310 -2.38 2.85 3.18
N ALA A 311 -1.24 2.17 3.14
CA ALA A 311 -1.17 0.75 2.81
C ALA A 311 -2.06 -0.12 3.72
N ALA A 312 -2.33 0.33 4.95
CA ALA A 312 -3.21 -0.35 5.89
C ALA A 312 -4.72 -0.15 5.59
N SER A 313 -5.10 0.94 4.92
CA SER A 313 -6.51 1.29 4.67
C SER A 313 -6.92 1.19 3.20
N GLY A 314 -5.97 1.05 2.26
CA GLY A 314 -6.24 0.86 0.85
C GLY A 314 -6.57 -0.58 0.48
N GLU A 315 -7.01 -0.79 -0.76
CA GLU A 315 -7.22 -2.14 -1.30
C GLU A 315 -5.88 -2.80 -1.55
N SER A 316 -5.70 -3.99 -1.01
CA SER A 316 -4.49 -4.78 -1.16
C SER A 316 -4.81 -6.16 -1.71
N PHE A 317 -4.04 -6.59 -2.70
CA PHE A 317 -4.20 -7.88 -3.36
C PHE A 317 -2.85 -8.61 -3.32
N PHE A 318 -2.82 -9.80 -2.72
CA PHE A 318 -1.63 -10.63 -2.73
C PHE A 318 -1.39 -11.20 -4.12
N LEU A 319 -0.14 -11.18 -4.57
CA LEU A 319 0.27 -11.67 -5.87
C LEU A 319 1.00 -13.01 -5.79
N GLN A 320 0.77 -13.84 -6.80
CA GLN A 320 1.38 -15.15 -7.01
C GLN A 320 2.16 -15.16 -8.31
N PRO A 321 3.14 -16.02 -8.48
CA PRO A 321 3.64 -16.33 -9.81
C PRO A 321 2.51 -16.73 -10.76
N GLY A 322 2.53 -16.24 -11.99
CA GLY A 322 1.51 -16.48 -13.00
C GLY A 322 0.35 -15.48 -12.96
N ILE A 323 -0.85 -15.96 -13.16
CA ILE A 323 -2.07 -15.16 -13.37
C ILE A 323 -2.63 -14.68 -12.04
N ASN A 324 -2.80 -13.36 -11.90
CA ASN A 324 -3.53 -12.74 -10.80
C ASN A 324 -4.65 -11.87 -11.39
N LYS A 325 -5.88 -12.28 -11.23
CA LYS A 325 -7.06 -11.50 -11.63
C LYS A 325 -7.60 -10.77 -10.42
N ILE A 326 -7.63 -9.44 -10.48
CA ILE A 326 -8.13 -8.60 -9.39
C ILE A 326 -9.25 -7.70 -9.87
N LYS A 327 -10.17 -7.37 -8.97
CA LYS A 327 -11.22 -6.38 -9.17
C LYS A 327 -11.07 -5.28 -8.15
N VAL A 328 -10.89 -4.05 -8.60
CA VAL A 328 -10.70 -2.90 -7.72
C VAL A 328 -12.03 -2.22 -7.41
N LYS A 329 -12.14 -1.66 -6.19
CA LYS A 329 -13.37 -0.99 -5.71
C LYS A 329 -13.30 0.52 -5.81
N GLN A 330 -12.10 1.08 -6.02
CA GLN A 330 -11.87 2.53 -6.06
C GLN A 330 -10.89 2.91 -7.14
N THR A 331 -11.02 4.14 -7.64
CA THR A 331 -10.05 4.75 -8.55
C THR A 331 -8.77 5.08 -7.79
N GLY A 332 -7.60 4.75 -8.36
CA GLY A 332 -6.31 5.00 -7.72
C GLY A 332 -5.12 4.58 -8.55
N MET A 333 -3.92 4.76 -7.99
CA MET A 333 -2.66 4.28 -8.56
C MET A 333 -2.20 3.03 -7.85
N LEU A 334 -1.70 2.06 -8.60
CA LEU A 334 -1.17 0.81 -8.08
C LEU A 334 0.29 0.97 -7.62
N PHE A 335 0.59 0.39 -6.46
CA PHE A 335 1.94 0.26 -5.91
C PHE A 335 2.21 -1.21 -5.59
N VAL A 336 3.39 -1.70 -5.93
CA VAL A 336 3.81 -3.04 -5.53
C VAL A 336 4.45 -2.98 -4.15
N LEU A 337 3.94 -3.77 -3.22
CA LEU A 337 4.50 -3.93 -1.89
C LEU A 337 5.35 -5.20 -1.88
N TYR A 338 6.65 -5.00 -1.81
CA TYR A 338 7.62 -6.09 -1.77
C TYR A 338 8.68 -5.77 -0.70
N HIS A 339 8.45 -6.30 0.50
CA HIS A 339 9.30 -6.07 1.68
C HIS A 339 9.88 -7.39 2.17
N THR A 340 11.19 -7.40 2.38
CA THR A 340 11.93 -8.58 2.83
C THR A 340 13.26 -8.18 3.48
N ASP A 341 13.93 -9.14 4.11
CA ASP A 341 15.32 -8.96 4.53
C ASP A 341 16.23 -8.85 3.30
N LEU A 342 16.83 -7.66 3.10
CA LEU A 342 17.70 -7.38 1.95
C LEU A 342 18.96 -8.24 1.91
N THR A 343 19.35 -8.88 3.02
CA THR A 343 20.48 -9.81 3.08
C THR A 343 20.13 -11.22 2.61
N SER A 344 18.85 -11.50 2.39
CA SER A 344 18.36 -12.79 1.89
C SER A 344 18.81 -13.02 0.45
N PRO A 345 19.33 -14.23 0.10
CA PRO A 345 19.67 -14.56 -1.29
C PRO A 345 18.44 -14.58 -2.22
N ASN A 346 17.24 -14.61 -1.64
CA ASN A 346 15.96 -14.58 -2.35
C ASN A 346 15.39 -13.15 -2.50
N ALA A 347 16.04 -12.14 -1.94
CA ALA A 347 15.69 -10.74 -2.16
C ALA A 347 16.13 -10.30 -3.57
N LYS A 348 15.42 -10.76 -4.59
CA LYS A 348 15.70 -10.50 -6.00
C LYS A 348 14.58 -9.68 -6.63
N PRO A 349 14.88 -8.88 -7.67
CA PRO A 349 13.83 -8.18 -8.41
C PRO A 349 12.78 -9.15 -8.96
N ILE A 350 11.51 -8.77 -8.84
CA ILE A 350 10.37 -9.56 -9.30
C ILE A 350 9.77 -8.89 -10.53
N LYS A 351 9.69 -9.62 -11.62
CA LYS A 351 9.11 -9.14 -12.86
C LYS A 351 7.59 -9.23 -12.81
N ILE A 352 6.94 -8.10 -13.09
CA ILE A 352 5.48 -8.00 -13.16
C ILE A 352 5.10 -7.33 -14.48
N HIS A 353 4.08 -7.88 -15.13
CA HIS A 353 3.48 -7.37 -16.35
C HIS A 353 1.99 -7.10 -16.10
N ILE A 354 1.56 -5.85 -16.29
CA ILE A 354 0.15 -5.45 -16.31
C ILE A 354 -0.21 -5.17 -17.78
N PRO A 355 -0.82 -6.12 -18.50
CA PRO A 355 -1.04 -6.01 -19.94
C PRO A 355 -1.94 -4.83 -20.36
N LEU A 356 -1.96 -4.55 -21.66
CA LEU A 356 -2.91 -3.60 -22.27
C LEU A 356 -4.36 -3.99 -21.87
N GLY A 357 -5.15 -2.98 -21.52
CA GLY A 357 -6.48 -3.20 -20.94
C GLY A 357 -6.49 -3.34 -19.41
N GLY A 358 -5.33 -3.46 -18.78
CA GLY A 358 -5.16 -3.43 -17.32
C GLY A 358 -4.84 -2.03 -16.82
N GLY A 359 -5.83 -1.16 -16.67
CA GLY A 359 -5.65 0.23 -16.27
C GLY A 359 -4.97 1.12 -17.32
N GLU A 360 -4.68 2.35 -16.95
CA GLU A 360 -4.05 3.39 -17.78
C GLU A 360 -2.65 3.71 -17.30
N VAL A 361 -1.72 4.00 -18.23
CA VAL A 361 -0.37 4.42 -17.87
C VAL A 361 -0.37 5.91 -17.56
N ALA A 362 -0.16 6.24 -16.29
CA ALA A 362 0.11 7.60 -15.81
C ALA A 362 1.61 7.90 -15.71
N GLY A 363 2.43 6.85 -15.63
CA GLY A 363 3.86 6.99 -15.46
C GLY A 363 4.28 7.54 -14.10
N TYR A 364 5.58 7.61 -13.90
CA TYR A 364 6.25 8.28 -12.77
C TYR A 364 7.70 8.59 -13.16
N TRP A 365 8.33 9.51 -12.44
CA TRP A 365 9.76 9.78 -12.63
C TRP A 365 10.59 9.17 -11.50
N ASP A 366 11.73 8.57 -11.86
CA ASP A 366 12.64 7.88 -10.95
C ASP A 366 14.08 8.33 -11.21
N LEU A 367 14.75 8.82 -10.18
CA LEU A 367 16.12 9.30 -10.28
C LEU A 367 17.08 8.24 -10.85
N LYS A 368 16.92 6.97 -10.45
CA LYS A 368 17.81 5.88 -10.91
C LYS A 368 17.57 5.47 -12.36
N LYS A 369 16.32 5.56 -12.83
CA LYS A 369 15.93 5.17 -14.19
C LYS A 369 16.10 6.32 -15.19
N HIS A 370 15.57 7.49 -14.85
CA HIS A 370 15.33 8.56 -15.81
C HIS A 370 16.44 9.62 -15.83
N GLN A 371 17.06 9.90 -14.70
CA GLN A 371 18.31 10.64 -14.51
C GLN A 371 18.37 12.07 -15.09
N THR A 372 17.31 12.57 -15.76
CA THR A 372 17.33 13.87 -16.44
C THR A 372 16.06 14.68 -16.22
N ASN A 373 16.21 16.01 -16.22
CA ASN A 373 15.10 16.96 -16.22
C ASN A 373 14.26 16.87 -17.50
N ALA A 374 14.88 16.54 -18.64
CA ALA A 374 14.16 16.38 -19.91
C ALA A 374 13.16 15.22 -19.85
N LYS A 375 13.57 14.06 -19.29
CA LYS A 375 12.68 12.90 -19.13
C LYS A 375 11.58 13.17 -18.10
N TYR A 376 11.85 13.93 -17.03
CA TYR A 376 10.81 14.38 -16.10
C TYR A 376 9.73 15.20 -16.82
N LYS A 377 10.14 16.19 -17.61
CA LYS A 377 9.21 17.04 -18.38
C LYS A 377 8.34 16.24 -19.36
N GLU A 378 8.95 15.29 -20.04
CA GLU A 378 8.24 14.36 -20.93
C GLU A 378 7.19 13.55 -20.16
N LEU A 379 7.59 12.88 -19.07
CA LEU A 379 6.72 11.99 -18.31
C LEU A 379 5.56 12.72 -17.62
N ILE A 380 5.81 13.85 -16.96
CA ILE A 380 4.76 14.60 -16.28
C ILE A 380 3.76 15.22 -17.28
N ALA A 381 4.22 15.59 -18.48
CA ALA A 381 3.35 16.11 -19.53
C ALA A 381 2.47 15.02 -20.17
N GLN A 382 2.97 13.77 -20.22
CA GLN A 382 2.20 12.63 -20.73
C GLN A 382 1.19 12.09 -19.72
N SER A 383 1.42 12.31 -18.41
CA SER A 383 0.54 11.81 -17.36
C SER A 383 -0.82 12.50 -17.42
N SER A 384 -1.90 11.71 -17.42
CA SER A 384 -3.28 12.19 -17.34
C SER A 384 -3.86 12.12 -15.92
N TYR A 385 -3.13 11.50 -14.98
CA TYR A 385 -3.63 11.26 -13.64
C TYR A 385 -3.46 12.48 -12.72
N LYS A 386 -4.33 12.60 -11.72
CA LYS A 386 -4.36 13.70 -10.75
C LYS A 386 -3.04 13.85 -9.97
N TYR A 387 -2.38 12.74 -9.66
CA TYR A 387 -1.12 12.71 -8.93
C TYR A 387 0.02 12.22 -9.80
N PHE A 388 1.22 12.70 -9.50
CA PHE A 388 2.44 12.25 -10.13
C PHE A 388 3.48 11.87 -9.08
N CYS A 389 4.10 10.69 -9.27
CA CYS A 389 5.13 10.21 -8.38
C CYS A 389 6.52 10.60 -8.87
N VAL A 390 7.35 11.14 -7.97
CA VAL A 390 8.77 11.39 -8.19
C VAL A 390 9.55 10.65 -7.12
N ARG A 391 10.36 9.68 -7.54
CA ARG A 391 11.18 8.86 -6.64
C ARG A 391 12.63 9.32 -6.69
N GLY A 392 13.14 9.86 -5.58
CA GLY A 392 14.54 10.22 -5.35
C GLY A 392 15.35 9.02 -4.85
N GLU A 393 16.40 9.30 -4.10
CA GLU A 393 17.20 8.27 -3.43
C GLU A 393 16.68 7.94 -2.03
N ARG A 394 16.18 8.96 -1.31
CA ARG A 394 15.69 8.88 0.08
C ARG A 394 14.25 9.35 0.21
N MET A 395 13.82 10.22 -0.69
CA MET A 395 12.52 10.87 -0.65
C MET A 395 11.67 10.48 -1.84
N MET A 396 10.37 10.33 -1.63
CA MET A 396 9.38 10.10 -2.68
C MET A 396 8.28 11.14 -2.57
N PHE A 397 8.01 11.86 -3.67
CA PHE A 397 6.87 12.77 -3.80
C PHE A 397 5.71 12.04 -4.48
N TYR A 398 4.52 12.19 -3.92
CA TYR A 398 3.26 11.82 -4.54
C TYR A 398 2.34 13.03 -4.49
N PHE A 399 2.58 13.93 -5.44
CA PHE A 399 2.01 15.28 -5.46
C PHE A 399 0.97 15.44 -6.55
N HIS A 400 0.04 16.39 -6.37
CA HIS A 400 -0.83 16.83 -7.45
C HIS A 400 0.01 17.20 -8.67
N ARG A 401 -0.24 16.52 -9.79
CA ARG A 401 0.56 16.63 -11.01
C ARG A 401 0.70 18.08 -11.48
N ASP A 402 -0.44 18.79 -11.62
CA ASP A 402 -0.43 20.15 -12.12
C ASP A 402 0.29 21.10 -11.17
N LYS A 403 0.14 20.90 -9.86
CA LYS A 403 0.81 21.72 -8.84
C LYS A 403 2.30 21.44 -8.76
N LEU A 404 2.69 20.20 -8.95
CA LEU A 404 4.11 19.84 -9.07
C LEU A 404 4.72 20.44 -10.33
N GLN A 405 4.04 20.36 -11.47
CA GLN A 405 4.50 20.94 -12.73
C GLN A 405 4.59 22.47 -12.65
N GLU A 406 3.63 23.12 -11.98
CA GLU A 406 3.67 24.57 -11.72
C GLU A 406 4.84 24.96 -10.79
N ALA A 407 5.07 24.15 -9.75
CA ALA A 407 6.12 24.40 -8.76
C ALA A 407 7.52 24.12 -9.30
N VAL A 408 7.69 23.06 -10.09
CA VAL A 408 8.99 22.58 -10.61
C VAL A 408 8.86 22.30 -12.11
N PRO A 409 8.77 23.35 -12.95
CA PRO A 409 8.55 23.17 -14.39
C PRO A 409 9.78 22.59 -15.12
N GLU A 410 11.00 22.81 -14.63
CA GLU A 410 12.23 22.59 -15.37
C GLU A 410 13.27 21.71 -14.66
N ASP A 411 13.40 21.80 -13.33
CA ASP A 411 14.55 21.26 -12.61
C ASP A 411 14.16 20.37 -11.43
N ILE A 412 13.63 19.18 -11.76
CA ILE A 412 13.27 18.17 -10.75
C ILE A 412 14.49 17.59 -10.04
N LEU A 413 15.64 17.55 -10.73
CA LEU A 413 16.87 17.01 -10.14
C LEU A 413 17.31 17.84 -8.93
N SER A 414 17.31 19.17 -9.05
CA SER A 414 17.63 20.03 -7.90
C SER A 414 16.58 19.96 -6.81
N ALA A 415 15.30 19.84 -7.15
CA ALA A 415 14.22 19.75 -6.19
C ALA A 415 14.28 18.45 -5.37
N ILE A 416 14.32 17.30 -6.02
CA ILE A 416 14.38 16.01 -5.33
C ILE A 416 15.71 15.83 -4.59
N GLY A 417 16.84 16.28 -5.19
CA GLY A 417 18.16 16.21 -4.58
C GLY A 417 18.24 17.00 -3.27
N LEU A 418 17.64 18.18 -3.19
CA LEU A 418 17.57 18.95 -1.94
C LEU A 418 16.84 18.16 -0.83
N TRP A 419 15.76 17.47 -1.17
CA TRP A 419 15.00 16.71 -0.20
C TRP A 419 15.69 15.41 0.19
N ASP A 420 16.37 14.74 -0.73
CA ASP A 420 17.25 13.62 -0.43
C ASP A 420 18.40 14.05 0.51
N ASP A 421 18.97 15.23 0.28
CA ASP A 421 20.00 15.84 1.16
C ASP A 421 19.44 16.10 2.57
N ILE A 422 18.22 16.65 2.70
CA ILE A 422 17.59 16.91 4.01
C ILE A 422 17.44 15.60 4.79
N VAL A 423 16.96 14.54 4.16
CA VAL A 423 16.84 13.23 4.81
C VAL A 423 18.23 12.69 5.21
N SER A 424 19.20 12.77 4.31
CA SER A 424 20.58 12.30 4.57
C SER A 424 21.25 13.06 5.72
N TRP A 425 21.09 14.37 5.80
CA TRP A 425 21.62 15.17 6.93
C TRP A 425 20.95 14.80 8.26
N GLN A 426 19.65 14.48 8.24
CA GLN A 426 18.98 13.99 9.45
C GLN A 426 19.47 12.60 9.85
N HIS A 427 19.77 11.72 8.88
CA HIS A 427 20.42 10.42 9.15
C HIS A 427 21.83 10.62 9.75
N GLU A 428 22.62 11.55 9.21
CA GLU A 428 23.93 11.92 9.75
C GLU A 428 23.81 12.38 11.21
N LEU A 429 22.83 13.25 11.51
CA LEU A 429 22.57 13.71 12.89
C LEU A 429 22.22 12.55 13.83
N MET A 430 21.54 11.52 13.32
CA MET A 430 21.18 10.31 14.09
C MET A 430 22.33 9.30 14.15
N GLY A 431 23.32 9.39 13.28
CA GLY A 431 24.41 8.41 13.15
C GLY A 431 23.94 7.06 12.58
N ILE A 432 23.04 7.09 11.60
CA ILE A 432 22.44 5.88 11.01
C ILE A 432 22.76 5.69 9.52
N GLU A 433 23.69 6.47 8.97
CA GLU A 433 24.03 6.42 7.53
C GLU A 433 24.53 5.05 7.08
N ASP A 434 25.23 4.32 7.96
CA ASP A 434 25.76 2.99 7.66
C ASP A 434 24.69 1.93 7.39
N VAL A 435 23.43 2.20 7.79
CA VAL A 435 22.31 1.29 7.56
C VAL A 435 21.82 1.36 6.12
N PHE A 436 22.01 2.52 5.46
CA PHE A 436 21.52 2.81 4.12
C PHE A 436 22.61 2.66 3.06
N PRO A 437 22.27 2.19 1.82
CA PRO A 437 21.00 1.51 1.46
C PRO A 437 21.06 -0.01 1.66
N SER A 438 22.13 -0.55 2.26
CA SER A 438 22.43 -1.98 2.26
C SER A 438 21.47 -2.83 3.11
N GLN A 439 20.97 -2.27 4.20
CA GLN A 439 20.08 -2.97 5.13
C GLN A 439 18.67 -2.37 5.12
N MET A 440 18.57 -1.06 4.92
CA MET A 440 17.32 -0.32 4.78
C MET A 440 17.38 0.59 3.56
N ASN A 441 16.37 0.53 2.70
CA ASN A 441 16.33 1.29 1.45
C ASN A 441 14.97 1.97 1.20
N ASN A 442 14.08 1.98 2.18
CA ASN A 442 12.77 2.62 2.09
C ASN A 442 12.90 4.14 1.97
N HIS A 443 11.89 4.74 1.32
CA HIS A 443 11.80 6.18 1.16
C HIS A 443 10.94 6.82 2.24
N LEU A 444 11.20 8.08 2.52
CA LEU A 444 10.22 8.96 3.16
C LEU A 444 9.20 9.42 2.11
N PHE A 445 7.94 9.46 2.49
CA PHE A 445 6.85 9.73 1.57
C PHE A 445 6.24 11.10 1.84
N ALA A 446 6.19 11.95 0.82
CA ALA A 446 5.57 13.26 0.89
C ALA A 446 4.35 13.35 -0.02
N ILE A 447 3.27 13.92 0.51
CA ILE A 447 2.05 14.20 -0.24
C ILE A 447 1.75 15.70 -0.25
N SER A 448 0.90 16.13 -1.21
CA SER A 448 0.49 17.53 -1.34
C SER A 448 -1.02 17.69 -1.17
N PRO A 449 -1.54 17.67 0.07
CA PRO A 449 -2.97 17.85 0.33
C PRO A 449 -3.46 19.25 -0.08
N GLU A 450 -4.76 19.37 -0.34
CA GLU A 450 -5.41 20.64 -0.66
C GLU A 450 -5.54 21.55 0.56
N GLY A 451 -5.63 20.97 1.76
CA GLY A 451 -5.68 21.67 3.04
C GLY A 451 -4.50 21.32 3.95
N SER A 452 -4.47 21.91 5.16
CA SER A 452 -3.46 21.66 6.19
C SER A 452 -2.03 22.01 5.75
N TYR A 453 -1.51 23.10 6.29
CA TYR A 453 -0.30 23.78 5.82
C TYR A 453 0.92 22.84 5.72
N MET A 454 1.35 22.25 6.83
CA MET A 454 2.43 21.26 6.92
C MET A 454 2.15 20.33 8.10
N TRP A 455 2.47 19.05 7.97
CA TRP A 455 2.27 18.06 9.02
C TRP A 455 3.05 16.77 8.76
N ALA A 456 3.29 16.00 9.82
CA ALA A 456 3.79 14.63 9.75
C ALA A 456 2.83 13.66 10.44
N SER A 457 2.52 12.56 9.81
CA SER A 457 1.64 11.53 10.36
C SER A 457 2.01 10.16 9.84
N ASP A 458 2.08 9.19 10.76
CA ASP A 458 2.40 7.80 10.47
C ASP A 458 3.69 7.67 9.65
N TYR A 459 3.63 7.30 8.37
CA TYR A 459 4.77 7.03 7.49
C TYR A 459 5.03 8.18 6.48
N ARG A 460 4.34 9.31 6.58
CA ARG A 460 4.37 10.37 5.57
C ARG A 460 4.38 11.76 6.15
N VAL A 461 4.78 12.70 5.30
CA VAL A 461 4.68 14.14 5.55
C VAL A 461 3.77 14.80 4.51
N GLY A 462 3.03 15.83 4.91
CA GLY A 462 2.11 16.55 4.04
C GLY A 462 2.49 18.02 3.92
N PHE A 463 2.39 18.57 2.71
CA PHE A 463 2.66 19.97 2.41
C PHE A 463 1.55 20.50 1.50
N VAL A 464 0.80 21.51 1.95
CA VAL A 464 -0.27 22.07 1.15
C VAL A 464 0.21 22.40 -0.27
N TYR A 465 -0.53 21.93 -1.26
CA TYR A 465 -0.10 22.01 -2.67
C TYR A 465 0.19 23.44 -3.17
N THR A 466 -0.46 24.45 -2.58
CA THR A 466 -0.23 25.86 -2.91
C THR A 466 1.14 26.40 -2.46
N TYR A 467 1.82 25.67 -1.57
CA TYR A 467 3.12 26.09 -1.01
C TYR A 467 4.31 25.35 -1.64
N LEU A 468 4.08 24.38 -2.51
CA LEU A 468 5.14 23.54 -3.10
C LEU A 468 6.27 24.35 -3.76
N LYS A 469 5.95 25.43 -4.47
CA LYS A 469 6.96 26.29 -5.11
C LYS A 469 7.98 26.86 -4.13
N ASN A 470 7.56 27.16 -2.90
CA ASN A 470 8.45 27.74 -1.88
C ASN A 470 9.44 26.74 -1.28
N ILE A 471 9.10 25.44 -1.30
CA ILE A 471 9.87 24.39 -0.63
C ILE A 471 10.55 23.41 -1.59
N LEU A 472 10.22 23.44 -2.89
CA LEU A 472 10.82 22.56 -3.89
C LEU A 472 11.88 23.28 -4.74
N LEU A 473 11.64 24.53 -5.15
CA LEU A 473 12.63 25.27 -5.92
C LEU A 473 13.80 25.69 -5.03
N LYS A 474 14.97 25.17 -5.33
CA LYS A 474 16.20 25.46 -4.57
C LYS A 474 16.46 26.96 -4.41
N GLU A 475 16.21 27.74 -5.46
CA GLU A 475 16.33 29.19 -5.43
C GLU A 475 15.42 29.86 -4.38
N ASN A 476 14.16 29.40 -4.26
CA ASN A 476 13.20 29.93 -3.28
C ASN A 476 13.58 29.50 -1.86
N VAL A 477 14.00 28.25 -1.68
CA VAL A 477 14.50 27.75 -0.40
C VAL A 477 15.74 28.51 0.04
N MET A 478 16.65 28.83 -0.88
CA MET A 478 17.89 29.53 -0.58
C MET A 478 17.71 31.05 -0.46
N ALA A 479 16.70 31.65 -1.11
CA ALA A 479 16.41 33.08 -1.01
C ALA A 479 15.81 33.48 0.34
N ALA A 480 14.93 32.64 0.92
CA ALA A 480 14.34 32.90 2.22
C ALA A 480 15.27 32.48 3.36
N LYS A 481 15.08 33.07 4.55
CA LYS A 481 15.91 32.74 5.71
C LYS A 481 15.68 31.29 6.15
N ASP A 482 14.46 30.80 6.15
CA ASP A 482 14.08 29.53 6.77
C ASP A 482 13.00 28.72 6.05
N ASN A 483 12.83 28.86 4.73
CA ASN A 483 11.86 28.05 3.97
C ASN A 483 12.09 26.54 4.10
N ALA A 484 13.32 26.09 4.30
CA ALA A 484 13.63 24.69 4.56
C ALA A 484 13.28 24.24 5.97
N TRP A 485 13.03 25.16 6.92
CA TRP A 485 12.81 24.81 8.31
C TRP A 485 11.54 23.97 8.49
N GLY A 486 10.42 24.40 7.90
CA GLY A 486 9.14 23.67 8.00
C GLY A 486 9.24 22.25 7.48
N PRO A 487 9.63 22.03 6.21
CA PRO A 487 9.83 20.66 5.70
C PRO A 487 10.78 19.81 6.55
N ALA A 488 11.89 20.36 6.98
CA ALA A 488 12.86 19.64 7.82
C ALA A 488 12.30 19.33 9.23
N HIS A 489 11.42 20.19 9.77
CA HIS A 489 10.69 19.97 11.01
C HIS A 489 9.71 18.79 10.87
N GLU A 490 8.92 18.74 9.79
CA GLU A 490 7.98 17.64 9.57
C GLU A 490 8.71 16.31 9.32
N ILE A 491 9.81 16.31 8.55
CA ILE A 491 10.67 15.13 8.40
C ILE A 491 11.29 14.76 9.76
N GLY A 492 11.65 15.73 10.58
CA GLY A 492 12.14 15.54 11.94
C GLY A 492 11.17 14.77 12.83
N HIS A 493 9.86 14.93 12.67
CA HIS A 493 8.86 14.13 13.37
C HIS A 493 8.91 12.64 13.04
N ILE A 494 9.36 12.28 11.84
CA ILE A 494 9.60 10.87 11.49
C ILE A 494 10.80 10.32 12.24
N HIS A 495 11.85 11.13 12.46
CA HIS A 495 13.13 10.73 13.01
C HIS A 495 13.26 10.85 14.53
N GLN A 496 12.47 11.70 15.18
CA GLN A 496 12.70 12.14 16.56
C GLN A 496 12.36 11.13 17.66
N ARG A 497 11.85 9.92 17.34
CA ARG A 497 11.31 8.99 18.36
C ARG A 497 12.28 8.73 19.51
N ALA A 498 13.60 8.63 19.23
CA ALA A 498 14.63 8.41 20.24
C ALA A 498 14.79 9.58 21.23
N ILE A 499 14.44 10.81 20.81
CA ILE A 499 14.58 12.05 21.59
C ILE A 499 13.25 12.75 21.85
N ASN A 500 12.15 12.07 21.63
CA ASN A 500 10.81 12.62 21.85
C ASN A 500 10.45 12.52 23.32
N TRP A 501 10.56 13.64 24.05
CA TRP A 501 10.14 13.72 25.45
C TRP A 501 8.66 14.03 25.58
N PRO A 502 7.99 13.54 26.62
CA PRO A 502 6.60 13.89 26.90
C PRO A 502 6.40 15.41 26.90
N SER A 503 5.38 15.87 26.19
CA SER A 503 5.01 17.28 26.01
C SER A 503 6.04 18.16 25.27
N CYS A 504 7.09 17.59 24.70
CA CYS A 504 8.14 18.32 23.97
C CYS A 504 8.27 17.90 22.50
N THR A 505 7.25 17.26 21.94
CA THR A 505 7.26 16.73 20.57
C THR A 505 7.61 17.82 19.54
N GLU A 506 6.99 19.01 19.67
CA GLU A 506 7.22 20.15 18.77
C GLU A 506 8.54 20.91 19.05
N SER A 507 9.22 20.57 20.13
CA SER A 507 10.49 21.20 20.53
C SER A 507 11.69 20.32 20.18
N SER A 508 11.62 19.02 20.46
CA SER A 508 12.73 18.10 20.23
C SER A 508 13.05 17.89 18.75
N ASN A 509 12.04 17.89 17.87
CA ASN A 509 12.23 17.78 16.42
C ASN A 509 12.88 19.04 15.78
N ASN A 510 12.88 20.18 16.48
CA ASN A 510 13.58 21.39 16.00
C ASN A 510 15.09 21.17 15.87
N LEU A 511 15.64 20.18 16.58
CA LEU A 511 17.03 19.80 16.39
C LEU A 511 17.32 19.42 14.93
N PHE A 512 16.46 18.64 14.33
CA PHE A 512 16.56 18.21 12.92
C PHE A 512 16.41 19.39 11.96
N ALA A 513 15.43 20.27 12.21
CA ALA A 513 15.21 21.45 11.40
C ALA A 513 16.41 22.41 11.46
N ASN A 514 16.93 22.68 12.65
CA ASN A 514 18.09 23.56 12.84
C ASN A 514 19.36 22.96 12.24
N TYR A 515 19.55 21.64 12.34
CA TYR A 515 20.69 20.98 11.70
C TYR A 515 20.62 21.08 10.17
N THR A 516 19.43 20.92 9.59
CA THR A 516 19.20 21.13 8.16
C THR A 516 19.55 22.56 7.73
N LEU A 517 19.11 23.58 8.48
CA LEU A 517 19.45 24.98 8.20
C LEU A 517 20.97 25.21 8.29
N TYR A 518 21.63 24.64 9.30
CA TYR A 518 23.09 24.70 9.42
C TYR A 518 23.80 24.11 8.20
N LYS A 519 23.37 22.95 7.71
CA LYS A 519 23.92 22.30 6.51
C LYS A 519 23.70 23.14 5.24
N LEU A 520 22.61 23.92 5.18
CA LEU A 520 22.32 24.88 4.11
C LEU A 520 23.09 26.22 4.26
N GLY A 521 23.88 26.39 5.29
CA GLY A 521 24.57 27.68 5.58
C GLY A 521 23.57 28.77 6.02
N LYS A 522 22.46 28.39 6.61
CA LYS A 522 21.40 29.25 7.15
C LYS A 522 21.35 29.15 8.66
N TYR A 523 20.62 30.06 9.29
CA TYR A 523 20.30 29.96 10.72
C TYR A 523 18.82 30.24 10.94
N CYS A 524 18.32 29.76 12.07
CA CYS A 524 16.89 29.89 12.40
C CYS A 524 16.55 31.33 12.77
N SER A 525 15.69 31.97 12.00
CA SER A 525 15.19 33.32 12.29
C SER A 525 14.35 33.39 13.58
N ARG A 526 13.86 32.25 14.05
CA ARG A 526 13.02 32.15 15.28
C ARG A 526 13.82 32.34 16.57
N GLY A 527 15.15 32.27 16.52
CA GLY A 527 16.03 32.60 17.64
C GLY A 527 16.32 34.09 17.78
N GLU A 528 16.06 34.91 16.75
CA GLU A 528 16.34 36.36 16.77
C GLU A 528 15.32 37.18 17.60
N THR A 529 14.23 36.55 18.07
CA THR A 529 13.19 37.25 18.87
C THR A 529 13.32 37.07 20.37
N LEU A 530 14.47 36.54 20.83
CA LEU A 530 14.77 36.31 22.26
C LEU A 530 15.77 37.33 22.85
N ASP A 531 16.06 38.42 22.13
CA ASP A 531 16.82 39.57 22.65
C ASP A 531 15.91 40.63 23.26
#